data_e6adf0bf8a97b6e767643539868ffedf
#
_entry.id   e6adf0bf8a97b6e767643539868ffedf
#
_cell.length_a   1.000
_cell.length_b   1.000
_cell.length_c   1.000
_cell.angle_alpha   90.00
_cell.angle_beta   90.00
_cell.angle_gamma   90.00
#
_symmetry.space_group_name_H-M   'P 1'
#
loop_
_entity.id
_entity.type
_entity.pdbx_description
1 polymer ?
#
loop_
_entity_poly.entity_id
_entity_poly.type
_entity_poly.pdbx_seq_one_letter_code
_entity_poly.pdbx_strand_id
1 'polypeptide(L)'
;GYTKRKRTIIIGNRLGKPVTIPDVKMHPAKTVGQALKKVHKGWKNFFDVTLPSELTKLRISLVPEGGNWRELPEELRTKGIHSNMYRRLDRNQPSVTICNWRKYLLSPPRYSNDGSWDRILTVTEAAALSGLDEDFSFYGKLSSMQQQVGNGVPYALANFVKGVVKKAFETA
;
A
#
# COMPACT_ATOMS: atom_id res chain seq x y z
N GLY A 1 -10.48 -0.32 4.76
CA GLY A 1 -9.21 0.06 4.16
C GLY A 1 -9.05 -0.48 2.75
N TYR A 2 -8.06 0.01 2.04
CA TYR A 2 -7.79 -0.35 0.64
C TYR A 2 -6.77 -1.49 0.49
N THR A 3 -6.19 -1.97 1.60
CA THR A 3 -5.09 -2.93 1.60
C THR A 3 -5.43 -4.12 2.47
N LYS A 4 -5.16 -5.34 1.99
CA LYS A 4 -5.20 -6.57 2.79
C LYS A 4 -3.90 -6.66 3.59
N ARG A 5 -3.94 -6.33 4.89
CA ARG A 5 -2.77 -6.39 5.78
C ARG A 5 -3.16 -6.95 7.14
N LYS A 6 -2.65 -8.13 7.48
CA LYS A 6 -2.81 -8.72 8.81
C LYS A 6 -1.80 -8.12 9.78
N ARG A 7 -2.23 -7.82 11.00
CA ARG A 7 -1.38 -7.34 12.10
C ARG A 7 -1.83 -7.96 13.40
N THR A 8 -0.88 -8.37 14.22
CA THR A 8 -1.10 -8.68 15.63
C THR A 8 -0.85 -7.42 16.44
N ILE A 9 -1.79 -7.06 17.30
CA ILE A 9 -1.68 -5.92 18.20
C ILE A 9 -1.77 -6.46 19.62
N ILE A 10 -0.80 -6.10 20.43
CA ILE A 10 -0.75 -6.46 21.84
C ILE A 10 -0.86 -5.16 22.63
N ILE A 11 -1.86 -5.06 23.50
CA ILE A 11 -2.07 -3.91 24.38
C ILE A 11 -1.85 -4.37 25.81
N GLY A 12 -0.80 -3.84 26.43
CA GLY A 12 -0.53 -4.01 27.85
C GLY A 12 -0.89 -2.73 28.61
N ASN A 13 -1.37 -2.85 29.84
CA ASN A 13 -1.63 -1.70 30.69
C ASN A 13 -1.25 -1.98 32.15
N ARG A 14 -1.14 -0.91 32.95
CA ARG A 14 -0.86 -0.94 34.40
C ARG A 14 -2.06 -0.43 35.23
N LEU A 15 -3.26 -0.44 34.65
CA LEU A 15 -4.49 0.10 35.26
C LEU A 15 -5.18 -0.91 36.20
N GLY A 16 -4.63 -2.12 36.34
CA GLY A 16 -5.21 -3.18 37.18
C GLY A 16 -6.49 -3.79 36.61
N LYS A 17 -6.94 -3.40 35.44
CA LYS A 17 -8.13 -3.89 34.74
C LYS A 17 -7.80 -4.37 33.35
N PRO A 18 -8.47 -5.42 32.83
CA PRO A 18 -8.25 -5.86 31.45
C PRO A 18 -8.75 -4.80 30.45
N VAL A 19 -8.01 -4.65 29.34
CA VAL A 19 -8.47 -3.83 28.20
C VAL A 19 -9.49 -4.63 27.39
N THR A 20 -10.71 -4.11 27.30
CA THR A 20 -11.75 -4.73 26.47
C THR A 20 -11.60 -4.28 25.02
N ILE A 21 -11.37 -5.23 24.13
CA ILE A 21 -11.36 -4.98 22.68
C ILE A 21 -12.80 -5.20 22.17
N PRO A 22 -13.46 -4.18 21.61
CA PRO A 22 -14.82 -4.33 21.12
C PRO A 22 -14.83 -5.21 19.85
N ASP A 23 -15.98 -5.84 19.59
CA ASP A 23 -16.19 -6.57 18.33
C ASP A 23 -16.03 -5.64 17.13
N VAL A 24 -15.25 -6.08 16.18
CA VAL A 24 -15.01 -5.33 14.95
C VAL A 24 -16.04 -5.72 13.91
N LYS A 25 -16.93 -4.79 13.54
CA LYS A 25 -17.80 -4.98 12.38
C LYS A 25 -16.95 -4.99 11.12
N MET A 26 -16.94 -6.12 10.41
CA MET A 26 -16.26 -6.25 9.14
C MET A 26 -17.04 -5.46 8.07
N HIS A 27 -16.36 -4.53 7.44
CA HIS A 27 -16.88 -3.81 6.28
C HIS A 27 -16.23 -4.35 5.00
N PRO A 28 -16.93 -4.31 3.86
CA PRO A 28 -16.33 -4.65 2.57
C PRO A 28 -15.04 -3.88 2.35
N ALA A 29 -14.01 -4.58 1.87
CA ALA A 29 -12.76 -3.94 1.55
C ALA A 29 -12.93 -2.99 0.36
N LYS A 30 -12.36 -1.80 0.46
CA LYS A 30 -12.32 -0.83 -0.66
C LYS A 30 -11.28 -1.27 -1.69
N THR A 31 -11.51 -0.88 -2.95
CA THR A 31 -10.65 -1.31 -4.06
C THR A 31 -9.50 -0.35 -4.33
N VAL A 32 -8.48 -0.83 -5.05
CA VAL A 32 -7.36 -0.01 -5.55
C VAL A 32 -7.89 1.15 -6.39
N GLY A 33 -8.82 0.89 -7.31
CA GLY A 33 -9.41 1.94 -8.15
C GLY A 33 -10.07 3.06 -7.34
N GLN A 34 -10.78 2.72 -6.26
CA GLN A 34 -11.37 3.71 -5.35
C GLN A 34 -10.33 4.56 -4.61
N ALA A 35 -9.17 3.98 -4.24
CA ALA A 35 -8.10 4.73 -3.63
C ALA A 35 -7.42 5.67 -4.62
N LEU A 36 -7.01 5.13 -5.78
CA LEU A 36 -6.23 5.88 -6.76
C LEU A 36 -7.05 6.97 -7.48
N LYS A 37 -8.37 6.81 -7.59
CA LYS A 37 -9.26 7.86 -8.13
C LYS A 37 -9.20 9.17 -7.34
N LYS A 38 -8.80 9.13 -6.08
CA LYS A 38 -8.66 10.32 -5.22
C LYS A 38 -7.35 11.06 -5.42
N VAL A 39 -6.35 10.38 -5.98
CA VAL A 39 -5.00 10.93 -6.14
C VAL A 39 -4.99 11.90 -7.31
N HIS A 40 -4.53 13.13 -7.07
CA HIS A 40 -4.38 14.19 -8.06
C HIS A 40 -3.10 14.99 -7.81
N LYS A 41 -2.72 15.84 -8.75
CA LYS A 41 -1.46 16.61 -8.74
C LYS A 41 -1.28 17.53 -7.51
N GLY A 42 -2.35 17.86 -6.80
CA GLY A 42 -2.30 18.67 -5.57
C GLY A 42 -1.84 17.90 -4.33
N TRP A 43 -1.81 16.57 -4.38
CA TRP A 43 -1.32 15.79 -3.25
C TRP A 43 0.17 16.03 -3.01
N LYS A 44 0.55 16.06 -1.74
CA LYS A 44 1.97 16.06 -1.35
C LYS A 44 2.67 14.82 -1.88
N ASN A 45 3.93 14.97 -2.29
CA ASN A 45 4.74 13.88 -2.85
C ASN A 45 4.19 13.22 -4.13
N PHE A 46 3.32 13.89 -4.89
CA PHE A 46 2.69 13.35 -6.10
C PHE A 46 3.71 12.90 -7.16
N PHE A 47 4.82 13.64 -7.31
CA PHE A 47 5.86 13.35 -8.29
C PHE A 47 6.98 12.43 -7.76
N ASP A 48 6.91 12.03 -6.49
CA ASP A 48 7.92 11.19 -5.87
C ASP A 48 7.76 9.74 -6.30
N VAL A 49 8.48 9.34 -7.33
CA VAL A 49 8.47 8.00 -7.92
C VAL A 49 9.87 7.54 -8.28
N THR A 50 10.15 6.25 -8.10
CA THR A 50 11.36 5.63 -8.65
C THR A 50 11.11 5.24 -10.10
N LEU A 51 11.89 5.79 -11.01
CA LEU A 51 11.81 5.43 -12.42
C LEU A 51 12.46 4.06 -12.63
N PRO A 52 11.77 3.12 -13.27
CA PRO A 52 12.34 1.82 -13.62
C PRO A 52 13.33 1.93 -14.79
N SER A 53 14.31 1.03 -14.85
CA SER A 53 15.11 0.86 -16.06
C SER A 53 14.25 0.37 -17.23
N GLU A 54 14.72 0.53 -18.47
CA GLU A 54 13.97 0.11 -19.68
C GLU A 54 13.59 -1.38 -19.61
N LEU A 55 14.50 -2.26 -19.19
CA LEU A 55 14.20 -3.68 -19.03
C LEU A 55 13.13 -3.93 -17.96
N THR A 56 13.17 -3.18 -16.86
CA THR A 56 12.15 -3.26 -15.81
C THR A 56 10.80 -2.76 -16.32
N LYS A 57 10.79 -1.67 -17.06
CA LYS A 57 9.60 -1.11 -17.70
C LYS A 57 8.99 -2.10 -18.68
N LEU A 58 9.81 -2.72 -19.54
CA LEU A 58 9.37 -3.78 -20.45
C LEU A 58 8.70 -4.94 -19.66
N ARG A 59 9.32 -5.42 -18.59
CA ARG A 59 8.71 -6.47 -17.76
C ARG A 59 7.38 -6.03 -17.17
N ILE A 60 7.31 -4.82 -16.62
CA ILE A 60 6.06 -4.26 -16.09
C ILE A 60 4.99 -4.19 -17.19
N SER A 61 5.35 -3.79 -18.42
CA SER A 61 4.37 -3.66 -19.53
C SER A 61 3.73 -4.97 -19.93
N LEU A 62 4.40 -6.09 -19.72
CA LEU A 62 3.90 -7.43 -20.06
C LEU A 62 3.01 -8.04 -18.97
N VAL A 63 3.01 -7.48 -17.77
CA VAL A 63 2.18 -8.01 -16.68
C VAL A 63 0.76 -7.42 -16.74
N PRO A 64 -0.28 -8.25 -16.85
CA PRO A 64 -1.68 -7.80 -16.84
C PRO A 64 -2.12 -7.34 -15.45
N GLU A 65 -3.26 -6.65 -15.36
CA GLU A 65 -3.88 -6.31 -14.08
C GLU A 65 -4.14 -7.56 -13.24
N GLY A 66 -3.80 -7.50 -11.95
CA GLY A 66 -3.89 -8.63 -11.03
C GLY A 66 -2.76 -9.65 -11.17
N GLY A 67 -1.99 -9.60 -12.25
CA GLY A 67 -0.86 -10.48 -12.54
C GLY A 67 0.42 -10.16 -11.76
N ASN A 68 1.44 -10.95 -12.00
CA ASN A 68 2.77 -10.80 -11.42
C ASN A 68 3.84 -11.40 -12.35
N TRP A 69 5.07 -11.54 -11.88
CA TRP A 69 6.21 -12.05 -12.64
C TRP A 69 5.97 -13.42 -13.34
N ARG A 70 5.00 -14.22 -12.89
CA ARG A 70 4.69 -15.53 -13.53
C ARG A 70 4.09 -15.40 -14.91
N GLU A 71 3.49 -14.23 -15.18
CA GLU A 71 2.93 -13.88 -16.50
C GLU A 71 4.00 -13.46 -17.51
N LEU A 72 5.26 -13.28 -17.06
CA LEU A 72 6.36 -12.93 -17.95
C LEU A 72 6.79 -14.13 -18.79
N PRO A 73 7.16 -13.91 -20.07
CA PRO A 73 7.87 -14.89 -20.86
C PRO A 73 9.11 -15.42 -20.16
N GLU A 74 9.48 -16.66 -20.38
CA GLU A 74 10.54 -17.35 -19.64
C GLU A 74 11.88 -16.60 -19.72
N GLU A 75 12.22 -16.09 -20.87
CA GLU A 75 13.44 -15.33 -21.14
C GLU A 75 13.53 -13.99 -20.37
N LEU A 76 12.38 -13.45 -19.95
CA LEU A 76 12.29 -12.22 -19.15
C LEU A 76 12.13 -12.48 -17.65
N ARG A 77 11.96 -13.72 -17.26
CA ARG A 77 11.89 -14.07 -15.82
C ARG A 77 13.24 -13.88 -15.15
N THR A 78 13.21 -13.49 -13.88
CA THR A 78 14.41 -13.39 -13.05
C THR A 78 14.44 -14.55 -12.07
N LYS A 79 15.64 -15.06 -11.74
CA LYS A 79 15.82 -16.16 -10.77
C LYS A 79 15.62 -15.64 -9.33
N GLY A 80 15.17 -16.51 -8.41
CA GLY A 80 15.10 -16.20 -6.97
C GLY A 80 14.04 -15.18 -6.57
N ILE A 81 12.86 -15.20 -7.20
CA ILE A 81 11.86 -14.16 -7.04
C ILE A 81 10.80 -14.51 -5.99
N HIS A 82 10.46 -13.51 -5.18
CA HIS A 82 9.31 -13.58 -4.27
C HIS A 82 7.97 -13.51 -5.02
N SER A 83 6.93 -14.13 -4.47
CA SER A 83 5.59 -14.24 -5.09
C SER A 83 4.95 -12.92 -5.53
N ASN A 84 5.35 -11.81 -4.94
CA ASN A 84 4.78 -10.48 -5.22
C ASN A 84 5.65 -9.60 -6.16
N MET A 85 6.75 -10.13 -6.73
CA MET A 85 7.56 -9.37 -7.68
C MET A 85 6.77 -9.05 -8.96
N TYR A 86 7.03 -7.86 -9.52
CA TYR A 86 6.37 -7.37 -10.74
C TYR A 86 4.84 -7.46 -10.67
N ARG A 87 4.26 -7.27 -9.47
CA ARG A 87 2.81 -7.32 -9.35
C ARG A 87 2.18 -6.02 -9.86
N ARG A 88 1.27 -6.16 -10.81
CA ARG A 88 0.35 -5.09 -11.19
C ARG A 88 -0.92 -5.20 -10.36
N LEU A 89 -1.33 -4.11 -9.73
CA LEU A 89 -2.55 -4.08 -8.92
C LEU A 89 -3.79 -4.19 -9.82
N ASP A 90 -4.82 -4.85 -9.29
CA ASP A 90 -6.13 -4.92 -9.91
C ASP A 90 -7.01 -3.78 -9.35
N ARG A 91 -7.58 -2.97 -10.24
CA ARG A 91 -8.44 -1.83 -9.86
C ARG A 91 -9.68 -2.23 -9.09
N ASN A 92 -10.17 -3.44 -9.30
CA ASN A 92 -11.41 -3.96 -8.71
C ASN A 92 -11.17 -4.76 -7.41
N GLN A 93 -9.92 -4.92 -7.01
CA GLN A 93 -9.53 -5.65 -5.81
C GLN A 93 -8.88 -4.75 -4.77
N PRO A 94 -8.91 -5.12 -3.48
CA PRO A 94 -8.06 -4.50 -2.48
C PRO A 94 -6.58 -4.74 -2.81
N SER A 95 -5.74 -3.75 -2.52
CA SER A 95 -4.30 -3.88 -2.69
C SER A 95 -3.72 -5.00 -1.83
N VAL A 96 -2.65 -5.61 -2.30
CA VAL A 96 -1.75 -6.41 -1.46
C VAL A 96 -1.08 -5.51 -0.42
N THR A 97 -0.46 -6.14 0.59
CA THR A 97 0.31 -5.39 1.60
C THR A 97 1.36 -4.51 0.94
N ILE A 98 1.29 -3.20 1.20
CA ILE A 98 2.30 -2.24 0.78
C ILE A 98 3.41 -2.26 1.85
N CYS A 99 4.55 -2.82 1.51
CA CYS A 99 5.74 -2.83 2.33
C CYS A 99 6.88 -2.12 1.58
N ASN A 100 7.88 -2.83 1.14
CA ASN A 100 8.94 -2.25 0.31
C ASN A 100 8.59 -2.40 -1.18
N TRP A 101 7.54 -1.69 -1.63
CA TRP A 101 7.00 -1.86 -3.00
C TRP A 101 7.99 -1.55 -4.10
N ARG A 102 9.00 -0.72 -3.84
CA ARG A 102 10.09 -0.47 -4.78
C ARG A 102 10.88 -1.74 -5.10
N LYS A 103 11.20 -2.54 -4.07
CA LYS A 103 11.92 -3.80 -4.26
C LYS A 103 11.07 -4.86 -4.95
N TYR A 104 9.76 -4.84 -4.71
CA TYR A 104 8.83 -5.78 -5.32
C TYR A 104 8.26 -5.29 -6.66
N LEU A 105 8.60 -4.06 -7.08
CA LEU A 105 8.15 -3.46 -8.33
C LEU A 105 6.62 -3.51 -8.46
N LEU A 106 5.94 -3.05 -7.39
CA LEU A 106 4.49 -2.99 -7.36
C LEU A 106 4.00 -1.85 -8.24
N SER A 107 3.16 -2.17 -9.22
CA SER A 107 2.71 -1.24 -10.26
C SER A 107 1.23 -0.90 -10.11
N PRO A 108 0.79 0.32 -10.48
CA PRO A 108 -0.63 0.67 -10.52
C PRO A 108 -1.37 -0.12 -11.60
N PRO A 109 -2.72 -0.14 -11.56
CA PRO A 109 -3.53 -0.56 -12.70
C PRO A 109 -3.19 0.26 -13.94
N ARG A 110 -3.42 -0.29 -15.13
CA ARG A 110 -3.21 0.42 -16.40
C ARG A 110 -4.49 1.13 -16.81
N TYR A 111 -4.48 2.46 -16.85
CA TYR A 111 -5.63 3.26 -17.27
C TYR A 111 -5.56 3.72 -18.73
N SER A 112 -4.40 3.59 -19.38
CA SER A 112 -4.18 3.84 -20.79
C SER A 112 -3.09 2.90 -21.34
N ASN A 113 -3.01 2.75 -22.65
CA ASN A 113 -2.03 1.90 -23.33
C ASN A 113 -0.81 2.68 -23.88
N ASP A 114 -0.60 3.91 -23.42
CA ASP A 114 0.49 4.79 -23.82
C ASP A 114 1.82 4.52 -23.10
N GLY A 115 1.86 3.49 -22.25
CA GLY A 115 3.03 3.14 -21.43
C GLY A 115 3.25 4.02 -20.20
N SER A 116 2.43 5.04 -19.96
CA SER A 116 2.55 5.92 -18.79
C SER A 116 2.32 5.18 -17.46
N TRP A 117 1.62 4.06 -17.49
CA TRP A 117 1.31 3.21 -16.33
C TRP A 117 2.29 2.04 -16.14
N ASP A 118 3.31 1.92 -17.00
CA ASP A 118 4.34 0.87 -16.91
C ASP A 118 5.48 1.33 -16.01
N ARG A 119 5.12 1.64 -14.78
CA ARG A 119 5.97 2.15 -13.70
C ARG A 119 5.60 1.55 -12.35
N ILE A 120 6.39 1.79 -11.36
CA ILE A 120 6.03 1.46 -9.97
C ILE A 120 5.14 2.55 -9.35
N LEU A 121 4.48 2.23 -8.24
CA LEU A 121 3.67 3.19 -7.49
C LEU A 121 4.49 4.42 -7.07
N THR A 122 3.88 5.59 -7.13
CA THR A 122 4.40 6.79 -6.48
C THR A 122 4.27 6.69 -4.96
N VAL A 123 4.96 7.56 -4.22
CA VAL A 123 4.79 7.67 -2.76
C VAL A 123 3.34 7.99 -2.41
N THR A 124 2.73 8.91 -3.14
CA THR A 124 1.33 9.32 -2.95
C THR A 124 0.33 8.20 -3.20
N GLU A 125 0.49 7.45 -4.30
CA GLU A 125 -0.38 6.30 -4.59
C GLU A 125 -0.30 5.24 -3.49
N ALA A 126 0.91 4.94 -3.01
CA ALA A 126 1.10 4.02 -1.90
C ALA A 126 0.51 4.54 -0.58
N ALA A 127 0.60 5.85 -0.32
CA ALA A 127 -0.02 6.52 0.82
C ALA A 127 -1.55 6.44 0.76
N ALA A 128 -2.15 6.75 -0.39
CA ALA A 128 -3.60 6.65 -0.61
C ALA A 128 -4.11 5.21 -0.39
N LEU A 129 -3.39 4.21 -0.89
CA LEU A 129 -3.69 2.80 -0.65
C LEU A 129 -3.58 2.40 0.83
N SER A 130 -2.71 3.07 1.59
CA SER A 130 -2.60 2.90 3.05
C SER A 130 -3.68 3.66 3.83
N GLY A 131 -4.52 4.44 3.16
CA GLY A 131 -5.64 5.19 3.74
C GLY A 131 -5.26 6.57 4.28
N LEU A 132 -4.10 7.09 3.88
CA LEU A 132 -3.71 8.48 4.14
C LEU A 132 -4.40 9.41 3.13
N ASP A 133 -4.49 10.67 3.46
CA ASP A 133 -5.10 11.73 2.65
C ASP A 133 -4.06 12.69 2.05
N GLU A 134 -4.54 13.71 1.34
CA GLU A 134 -3.72 14.66 0.59
C GLU A 134 -2.88 15.58 1.45
N ASP A 135 -3.27 15.81 2.70
CA ASP A 135 -2.56 16.69 3.63
C ASP A 135 -1.33 16.02 4.24
N PHE A 136 -1.23 14.69 4.12
CA PHE A 136 -0.10 13.96 4.69
C PHE A 136 1.16 14.13 3.84
N SER A 137 2.26 14.56 4.46
CA SER A 137 3.55 14.80 3.81
C SER A 137 4.62 13.83 4.31
N PHE A 138 5.40 13.32 3.37
CA PHE A 138 6.61 12.55 3.67
C PHE A 138 7.85 13.39 3.38
N TYR A 139 8.88 13.24 4.19
CA TYR A 139 10.11 14.05 4.10
C TYR A 139 11.35 13.15 4.01
N GLY A 140 12.37 13.69 3.39
CA GLY A 140 13.67 13.07 3.23
C GLY A 140 13.90 12.51 1.83
N LYS A 141 14.89 11.61 1.70
CA LYS A 141 15.18 10.97 0.40
C LYS A 141 14.01 10.07 -0.02
N LEU A 142 13.82 9.90 -1.33
CA LEU A 142 12.75 9.07 -1.90
C LEU A 142 12.67 7.67 -1.24
N SER A 143 13.83 7.01 -1.05
CA SER A 143 13.88 5.70 -0.39
C SER A 143 13.40 5.73 1.07
N SER A 144 13.63 6.85 1.78
CA SER A 144 13.14 7.05 3.15
C SER A 144 11.62 7.24 3.16
N MET A 145 11.09 8.07 2.26
CA MET A 145 9.64 8.28 2.14
C MET A 145 8.91 6.98 1.82
N GLN A 146 9.46 6.18 0.91
CA GLN A 146 8.94 4.85 0.59
C GLN A 146 8.94 3.92 1.81
N GLN A 147 9.99 3.96 2.61
CA GLN A 147 10.09 3.15 3.83
C GLN A 147 9.09 3.61 4.90
N GLN A 148 8.86 4.91 5.04
CA GLN A 148 7.88 5.48 5.97
C GLN A 148 6.47 4.95 5.66
N VAL A 149 6.04 5.00 4.39
CA VAL A 149 4.75 4.42 3.98
C VAL A 149 4.70 2.92 4.25
N GLY A 150 5.75 2.18 3.87
CA GLY A 150 5.80 0.73 4.04
C GLY A 150 5.75 0.27 5.50
N ASN A 151 6.37 1.03 6.41
CA ASN A 151 6.35 0.78 7.85
C ASN A 151 5.05 1.25 8.52
N GLY A 152 4.30 2.12 7.86
CA GLY A 152 3.08 2.72 8.40
C GLY A 152 2.04 1.68 8.81
N VAL A 153 1.25 2.04 9.82
CA VAL A 153 0.03 1.32 10.20
C VAL A 153 -1.13 1.94 9.43
N PRO A 154 -2.02 1.15 8.80
CA PRO A 154 -3.19 1.70 8.12
C PRO A 154 -4.00 2.60 9.06
N TYR A 155 -4.37 3.80 8.59
CA TYR A 155 -5.03 4.82 9.39
C TYR A 155 -6.27 4.31 10.15
N ALA A 156 -7.13 3.53 9.46
CA ALA A 156 -8.32 2.94 10.09
C ALA A 156 -7.97 2.03 11.28
N LEU A 157 -6.88 1.26 11.18
CA LEU A 157 -6.42 0.38 12.26
C LEU A 157 -5.83 1.20 13.41
N ALA A 158 -5.06 2.24 13.12
CA ALA A 158 -4.51 3.15 14.13
C ALA A 158 -5.63 3.84 14.92
N ASN A 159 -6.67 4.33 14.25
CA ASN A 159 -7.84 4.94 14.89
C ASN A 159 -8.63 3.96 15.75
N PHE A 160 -8.80 2.72 15.32
CA PHE A 160 -9.42 1.69 16.12
C PHE A 160 -8.64 1.46 17.43
N VAL A 161 -7.33 1.25 17.33
CA VAL A 161 -6.46 1.05 18.51
C VAL A 161 -6.48 2.26 19.44
N LYS A 162 -6.42 3.48 18.89
CA LYS A 162 -6.57 4.73 19.65
C LYS A 162 -7.88 4.74 20.46
N GLY A 163 -9.00 4.35 19.85
CA GLY A 163 -10.31 4.29 20.52
C GLY A 163 -10.31 3.29 21.66
N VAL A 164 -9.72 2.10 21.46
CA VAL A 164 -9.60 1.07 22.52
C VAL A 164 -8.79 1.58 23.71
N VAL A 165 -7.63 2.18 23.43
CA VAL A 165 -6.74 2.72 24.48
C VAL A 165 -7.43 3.85 25.22
N LYS A 166 -8.03 4.82 24.51
CA LYS A 166 -8.75 5.95 25.13
C LYS A 166 -9.84 5.47 26.07
N LYS A 167 -10.68 4.52 25.64
CA LYS A 167 -11.75 3.94 26.46
C LYS A 167 -11.20 3.26 27.71
N ALA A 168 -10.07 2.57 27.62
CA ALA A 168 -9.46 1.93 28.79
C ALA A 168 -9.04 2.95 29.86
N PHE A 169 -8.59 4.15 29.49
CA PHE A 169 -8.29 5.23 30.44
C PHE A 169 -9.54 5.89 31.01
N GLU A 170 -10.61 6.05 30.22
CA GLU A 170 -11.87 6.66 30.69
C GLU A 170 -12.64 5.77 31.69
N THR A 171 -12.36 4.48 31.67
CA THR A 171 -13.02 3.49 32.57
C THR A 171 -12.13 3.01 33.74
N ALA A 172 -10.93 3.56 33.85
CA ALA A 172 -9.98 3.24 34.92
C ALA A 172 -10.27 4.05 36.19
#